data_8d040002c10f2d139b8ed826392c7d83
#
_entry.id   8d040002c10f2d139b8ed826392c7d83
#
_cell.length_a   1.000
_cell.length_b   1.000
_cell.length_c   1.000
_cell.angle_alpha   90.00
_cell.angle_beta   90.00
_cell.angle_gamma   90.00
#
_symmetry.space_group_name_H-M   'P 1'
#
loop_
_entity.id
_entity.type
_entity.pdbx_description
1 polymer ?
#
loop_
_entity_poly.entity_id
_entity_poly.type
_entity_poly.pdbx_seq_one_letter_code
_entity_poly.pdbx_strand_id
1 'polypeptide(L)'
;MGREVEAMPFLVRGMYFSGTGTTEKIVTAVAEVIARAEENFFRNPDIDFTPPAARKKPYRFGPQDVVVFGVPVIAGRVPNVLLPFLDTLEGNGAIAVPIVLYGNRNFDDALIELRNILQERGFHTVAAAAFIGEHSFSKVLAAGRPDEADIDVAADFAKAAAAKINAYVVDAAGEDQPLDEALEKILTEAGPVPVDGEQPLRPYYKPQDRQGNHINILKVKPKLDETKCTGCGICVQVCPMGSIKWDRPYVKVDGICIKCCGCEKKCPEGAFYFDDPGYLYHKEELELGYPERKEPKLFV
;
A
#
# COMPACT_ATOMS: atom_id res chain seq x y z
N MET A 1 46.97 6.98 -2.02
CA MET A 1 46.26 6.49 -0.83
C MET A 1 44.78 6.78 -1.10
N GLY A 2 44.05 5.78 -1.59
CA GLY A 2 42.62 5.92 -1.79
C GLY A 2 41.95 6.12 -0.43
N ARG A 3 41.13 7.14 -0.29
CA ARG A 3 40.17 7.20 0.83
C ARG A 3 39.26 6.00 0.67
N GLU A 4 39.27 5.06 1.62
CA GLU A 4 38.14 4.17 1.81
C GLU A 4 36.96 5.10 2.12
N VAL A 5 36.08 5.32 1.16
CA VAL A 5 34.79 5.97 1.40
C VAL A 5 34.04 4.94 2.23
N GLU A 6 33.92 5.18 3.52
CA GLU A 6 33.02 4.40 4.38
C GLU A 6 31.63 4.45 3.72
N ALA A 7 31.19 3.32 3.17
CA ALA A 7 29.93 3.25 2.44
C ALA A 7 28.81 3.57 3.44
N MET A 8 28.06 4.63 3.17
CA MET A 8 26.89 5.01 3.98
C MET A 8 25.89 3.84 3.99
N PRO A 9 25.50 3.33 5.17
CA PRO A 9 24.55 2.24 5.23
C PRO A 9 23.14 2.74 4.88
N PHE A 10 22.43 2.04 3.99
CA PHE A 10 21.04 2.31 3.69
C PHE A 10 20.10 1.40 4.49
N LEU A 11 19.12 1.98 5.15
CA LEU A 11 18.17 1.29 6.02
C LEU A 11 16.86 1.01 5.26
N VAL A 12 16.72 -0.20 4.73
CA VAL A 12 15.58 -0.62 3.91
C VAL A 12 14.44 -1.12 4.79
N ARG A 13 13.26 -0.57 4.64
CA ARG A 13 12.04 -1.01 5.35
C ARG A 13 10.80 -0.96 4.48
N GLY A 14 9.84 -1.82 4.79
CA GLY A 14 8.46 -1.67 4.35
C GLY A 14 7.69 -0.70 5.26
N MET A 15 6.79 0.08 4.67
CA MET A 15 5.80 0.87 5.40
C MET A 15 4.44 0.69 4.70
N TYR A 16 3.44 0.15 5.40
CA TYR A 16 2.22 -0.26 4.71
C TYR A 16 0.94 -0.07 5.53
N PHE A 17 -0.15 0.11 4.79
CA PHE A 17 -1.51 -0.09 5.27
C PHE A 17 -2.12 -1.32 4.58
N SER A 18 -2.54 -2.32 5.35
CA SER A 18 -2.99 -3.61 4.81
C SER A 18 -4.15 -4.21 5.60
N GLY A 19 -5.39 -3.95 5.16
CA GLY A 19 -6.59 -4.44 5.84
C GLY A 19 -6.75 -5.96 5.81
N THR A 20 -6.34 -6.60 4.71
CA THR A 20 -6.46 -8.05 4.49
C THR A 20 -5.13 -8.81 4.47
N GLY A 21 -4.00 -8.10 4.43
CA GLY A 21 -2.66 -8.69 4.37
C GLY A 21 -2.01 -8.66 2.98
N THR A 22 -2.75 -8.32 1.92
CA THR A 22 -2.23 -8.34 0.54
C THR A 22 -1.15 -7.29 0.29
N THR A 23 -1.34 -6.06 0.76
CA THR A 23 -0.35 -4.98 0.64
C THR A 23 0.91 -5.30 1.44
N GLU A 24 0.76 -5.75 2.68
CA GLU A 24 1.84 -6.22 3.54
C GLU A 24 2.71 -7.23 2.82
N LYS A 25 2.10 -8.27 2.23
CA LYS A 25 2.80 -9.38 1.55
C LYS A 25 3.76 -8.88 0.46
N ILE A 26 3.30 -7.97 -0.42
CA ILE A 26 4.13 -7.42 -1.51
C ILE A 26 5.19 -6.46 -0.97
N VAL A 27 4.81 -5.52 -0.10
CA VAL A 27 5.74 -4.51 0.44
C VAL A 27 6.89 -5.16 1.20
N THR A 28 6.58 -6.15 2.05
CA THR A 28 7.60 -6.89 2.81
C THR A 28 8.51 -7.68 1.89
N ALA A 29 7.97 -8.36 0.86
CA ALA A 29 8.76 -9.12 -0.11
C ALA A 29 9.72 -8.20 -0.89
N VAL A 30 9.23 -7.06 -1.38
CA VAL A 30 10.07 -6.08 -2.11
C VAL A 30 11.16 -5.51 -1.20
N ALA A 31 10.82 -5.11 0.03
CA ALA A 31 11.79 -4.57 0.98
C ALA A 31 12.89 -5.58 1.35
N GLU A 32 12.52 -6.85 1.50
CA GLU A 32 13.46 -7.93 1.78
C GLU A 32 14.46 -8.15 0.65
N VAL A 33 14.00 -8.13 -0.61
CA VAL A 33 14.87 -8.30 -1.77
C VAL A 33 15.79 -7.09 -1.96
N ILE A 34 15.29 -5.87 -1.82
CA ILE A 34 16.12 -4.66 -1.89
C ILE A 34 17.22 -4.72 -0.82
N ALA A 35 16.88 -5.07 0.41
CA ALA A 35 17.83 -5.11 1.52
C ALA A 35 18.95 -6.14 1.36
N ARG A 36 18.77 -7.14 0.48
CA ARG A 36 19.77 -8.17 0.19
C ARG A 36 20.54 -7.95 -1.12
N ALA A 37 20.18 -6.91 -1.86
CA ALA A 37 20.75 -6.70 -3.19
C ALA A 37 22.17 -6.17 -3.16
N GLU A 38 22.54 -5.39 -2.14
CA GLU A 38 23.82 -4.70 -2.01
C GLU A 38 24.37 -4.86 -0.60
N GLU A 39 25.70 -4.86 -0.44
CA GLU A 39 26.37 -5.05 0.86
C GLU A 39 26.11 -3.92 1.86
N ASN A 40 25.83 -2.71 1.39
CA ASN A 40 25.53 -1.54 2.21
C ASN A 40 24.05 -1.32 2.45
N PHE A 41 23.17 -2.25 2.03
CA PHE A 41 21.73 -2.19 2.29
C PHE A 41 21.38 -3.12 3.45
N PHE A 42 20.71 -2.59 4.47
CA PHE A 42 20.40 -3.31 5.69
C PHE A 42 18.89 -3.33 5.93
N ARG A 43 18.36 -4.52 6.20
CA ARG A 43 16.94 -4.68 6.53
C ARG A 43 16.62 -4.07 7.89
N ASN A 44 15.66 -3.13 7.91
CA ASN A 44 15.14 -2.50 9.10
C ASN A 44 13.68 -2.97 9.35
N PRO A 45 13.19 -3.01 10.60
CA PRO A 45 11.82 -3.42 10.89
C PRO A 45 10.78 -2.64 10.10
N ASP A 46 9.74 -3.33 9.63
CA ASP A 46 8.63 -2.72 8.92
C ASP A 46 7.76 -1.85 9.82
N ILE A 47 7.08 -0.90 9.20
CA ILE A 47 6.10 -0.04 9.85
C ILE A 47 4.70 -0.41 9.34
N ASP A 48 3.95 -1.15 10.15
CA ASP A 48 2.53 -1.36 9.92
C ASP A 48 1.73 -0.19 10.49
N PHE A 49 1.20 0.67 9.61
CA PHE A 49 0.30 1.75 10.01
C PHE A 49 -1.18 1.44 9.79
N THR A 50 -1.53 0.17 9.59
CA THR A 50 -2.92 -0.31 9.54
C THR A 50 -3.66 -0.05 10.85
N PRO A 51 -3.11 -0.33 12.03
CA PRO A 51 -3.79 -0.01 13.28
C PRO A 51 -3.94 1.51 13.50
N PRO A 52 -5.10 1.99 13.99
CA PRO A 52 -5.32 3.42 14.24
C PRO A 52 -4.27 4.06 15.16
N ALA A 53 -3.76 3.30 16.12
CA ALA A 53 -2.74 3.79 17.07
C ALA A 53 -1.41 4.14 16.38
N ALA A 54 -1.03 3.40 15.35
CA ALA A 54 0.19 3.66 14.60
C ALA A 54 0.15 5.00 13.83
N ARG A 55 -1.04 5.46 13.45
CA ARG A 55 -1.24 6.73 12.74
C ARG A 55 -1.35 7.96 13.67
N LYS A 56 -1.15 7.80 14.96
CA LYS A 56 -1.20 8.91 15.93
C LYS A 56 0.16 9.55 16.20
N LYS A 57 1.24 8.96 15.70
CA LYS A 57 2.60 9.47 15.87
C LYS A 57 3.18 9.87 14.52
N PRO A 58 4.03 10.90 14.47
CA PRO A 58 4.76 11.24 13.25
C PRO A 58 5.83 10.18 12.96
N TYR A 59 6.16 10.04 11.67
CA TYR A 59 7.30 9.26 11.21
C TYR A 59 8.24 10.18 10.44
N ARG A 60 9.51 10.12 10.81
CA ARG A 60 10.59 10.91 10.20
C ARG A 60 11.63 9.97 9.64
N PHE A 61 12.08 10.27 8.46
CA PHE A 61 13.10 9.53 7.72
C PHE A 61 14.25 10.47 7.39
N GLY A 62 15.29 9.95 6.76
CA GLY A 62 16.44 10.72 6.32
C GLY A 62 17.12 10.12 5.09
N PRO A 63 18.22 10.71 4.58
CA PRO A 63 18.86 10.31 3.32
C PRO A 63 19.32 8.84 3.28
N GLN A 64 19.46 8.20 4.44
CA GLN A 64 19.85 6.79 4.56
C GLN A 64 18.67 5.82 4.53
N ASP A 65 17.44 6.31 4.58
CA ASP A 65 16.26 5.44 4.58
C ASP A 65 15.81 5.12 3.15
N VAL A 66 15.56 3.84 2.88
CA VAL A 66 14.87 3.35 1.68
C VAL A 66 13.53 2.75 2.13
N VAL A 67 12.44 3.41 1.76
CA VAL A 67 11.10 3.06 2.23
C VAL A 67 10.26 2.49 1.10
N VAL A 68 9.98 1.20 1.15
CA VAL A 68 8.97 0.56 0.28
C VAL A 68 7.60 0.87 0.85
N PHE A 69 6.89 1.82 0.25
CA PHE A 69 5.66 2.39 0.80
C PHE A 69 4.42 1.84 0.11
N GLY A 70 3.55 1.13 0.83
CA GLY A 70 2.40 0.47 0.22
C GLY A 70 1.04 0.81 0.81
N VAL A 71 0.06 1.06 -0.08
CA VAL A 71 -1.35 1.24 0.29
C VAL A 71 -2.28 0.47 -0.67
N PRO A 72 -3.48 0.05 -0.21
CA PRO A 72 -4.49 -0.46 -1.12
C PRO A 72 -5.14 0.67 -1.92
N VAL A 73 -5.64 0.33 -3.10
CA VAL A 73 -6.49 1.21 -3.90
C VAL A 73 -7.93 1.14 -3.40
N ILE A 74 -8.51 2.26 -3.02
CA ILE A 74 -9.94 2.38 -2.69
C ILE A 74 -10.59 3.38 -3.64
N ALA A 75 -11.56 2.94 -4.40
CA ALA A 75 -12.26 3.77 -5.38
C ALA A 75 -11.32 4.48 -6.36
N GLY A 76 -10.27 3.79 -6.83
CA GLY A 76 -9.31 4.28 -7.81
C GLY A 76 -8.27 5.27 -7.28
N ARG A 77 -8.21 5.49 -5.96
CA ARG A 77 -7.36 6.49 -5.31
C ARG A 77 -6.69 5.94 -4.05
N VAL A 78 -5.75 6.69 -3.50
CA VAL A 78 -5.29 6.50 -2.12
C VAL A 78 -6.48 6.62 -1.17
N PRO A 79 -6.65 5.73 -0.17
CA PRO A 79 -7.76 5.82 0.75
C PRO A 79 -7.79 7.19 1.44
N ASN A 80 -8.87 7.96 1.25
CA ASN A 80 -8.99 9.32 1.77
C ASN A 80 -8.81 9.43 3.30
N VAL A 81 -9.14 8.36 4.02
CA VAL A 81 -8.95 8.29 5.49
C VAL A 81 -7.47 8.26 5.90
N LEU A 82 -6.56 7.99 4.96
CA LEU A 82 -5.13 8.00 5.19
C LEU A 82 -4.48 9.36 4.92
N LEU A 83 -5.11 10.23 4.10
CA LEU A 83 -4.51 11.49 3.69
C LEU A 83 -4.04 12.36 4.87
N PRO A 84 -4.84 12.55 5.96
CA PRO A 84 -4.36 13.33 7.10
C PRO A 84 -3.14 12.74 7.81
N PHE A 85 -2.96 11.40 7.77
CA PHE A 85 -1.76 10.76 8.30
C PHE A 85 -0.58 10.92 7.35
N LEU A 86 -0.79 10.71 6.05
CA LEU A 86 0.26 10.83 5.03
C LEU A 86 0.83 12.25 5.01
N ASP A 87 0.01 13.28 5.28
CA ASP A 87 0.44 14.66 5.41
C ASP A 87 1.39 14.93 6.60
N THR A 88 1.47 14.02 7.56
CA THR A 88 2.38 14.12 8.72
C THR A 88 3.74 13.47 8.51
N LEU A 89 3.97 12.84 7.37
CA LEU A 89 5.25 12.19 7.06
C LEU A 89 6.33 13.23 6.76
N GLU A 90 7.54 12.95 7.19
CA GLU A 90 8.73 13.76 6.91
C GLU A 90 9.80 12.87 6.28
N GLY A 91 9.99 13.00 4.96
CA GLY A 91 10.93 12.18 4.17
C GLY A 91 12.38 12.63 4.32
N ASN A 92 12.63 13.96 4.36
CA ASN A 92 13.95 14.56 4.56
C ASN A 92 15.06 13.95 3.66
N GLY A 93 14.77 13.78 2.36
CA GLY A 93 15.69 13.19 1.40
C GLY A 93 15.72 11.66 1.35
N ALA A 94 14.84 10.96 2.09
CA ALA A 94 14.73 9.51 2.00
C ALA A 94 14.30 9.04 0.62
N ILE A 95 14.78 7.87 0.21
CA ILE A 95 14.33 7.20 -1.02
C ILE A 95 13.03 6.45 -0.75
N ALA A 96 12.07 6.56 -1.67
CA ALA A 96 10.81 5.83 -1.60
C ALA A 96 10.52 5.01 -2.86
N VAL A 97 9.90 3.85 -2.64
CA VAL A 97 9.37 2.97 -3.68
C VAL A 97 7.86 2.82 -3.42
N PRO A 98 7.00 3.71 -3.98
CA PRO A 98 5.56 3.62 -3.83
C PRO A 98 4.97 2.39 -4.53
N ILE A 99 4.13 1.67 -3.80
CA ILE A 99 3.41 0.49 -4.29
C ILE A 99 1.93 0.62 -3.97
N VAL A 100 1.07 0.35 -4.95
CA VAL A 100 -0.36 0.24 -4.71
C VAL A 100 -0.87 -1.16 -5.03
N LEU A 101 -1.84 -1.65 -4.25
CA LEU A 101 -2.51 -2.91 -4.51
C LEU A 101 -3.99 -2.69 -4.81
N TYR A 102 -4.48 -3.29 -5.90
CA TYR A 102 -5.85 -3.16 -6.33
C TYR A 102 -6.51 -4.51 -6.60
N GLY A 103 -7.84 -4.56 -6.43
CA GLY A 103 -8.63 -5.78 -6.59
C GLY A 103 -9.05 -6.04 -8.04
N ASN A 104 -8.10 -6.19 -8.96
CA ASN A 104 -8.29 -6.57 -10.37
C ASN A 104 -9.08 -5.60 -11.28
N ARG A 105 -9.86 -4.63 -10.75
CA ARG A 105 -10.56 -3.66 -11.60
C ARG A 105 -9.58 -2.71 -12.31
N ASN A 106 -9.02 -1.77 -11.57
CA ASN A 106 -8.02 -0.80 -12.01
C ASN A 106 -7.44 -0.08 -10.77
N PHE A 107 -6.22 0.44 -10.87
CA PHE A 107 -5.63 1.29 -9.84
C PHE A 107 -5.86 2.79 -10.12
N ASP A 108 -6.37 3.14 -11.30
CA ASP A 108 -6.70 4.50 -11.74
C ASP A 108 -5.56 5.49 -11.40
N ASP A 109 -5.80 6.47 -10.51
CA ASP A 109 -4.81 7.48 -10.16
C ASP A 109 -4.12 7.22 -8.80
N ALA A 110 -4.35 6.06 -8.17
CA ALA A 110 -3.83 5.80 -6.82
C ALA A 110 -2.29 5.81 -6.77
N LEU A 111 -1.60 5.32 -7.82
CA LEU A 111 -0.15 5.27 -7.83
C LEU A 111 0.47 6.66 -8.02
N ILE A 112 -0.04 7.45 -8.96
CA ILE A 112 0.45 8.82 -9.17
C ILE A 112 0.13 9.70 -7.96
N GLU A 113 -1.02 9.51 -7.31
CA GLU A 113 -1.37 10.20 -6.07
C GLU A 113 -0.40 9.87 -4.94
N LEU A 114 -0.13 8.57 -4.70
CA LEU A 114 0.80 8.14 -3.65
C LEU A 114 2.21 8.67 -3.92
N ARG A 115 2.70 8.57 -5.16
CA ARG A 115 4.00 9.11 -5.56
C ARG A 115 4.08 10.60 -5.27
N ASN A 116 3.09 11.38 -5.66
CA ASN A 116 3.07 12.83 -5.47
C ASN A 116 3.06 13.21 -3.98
N ILE A 117 2.23 12.51 -3.17
CA ILE A 117 2.19 12.72 -1.72
C ILE A 117 3.58 12.48 -1.12
N LEU A 118 4.26 11.40 -1.47
CA LEU A 118 5.61 11.11 -0.94
C LEU A 118 6.62 12.17 -1.36
N GLN A 119 6.58 12.62 -2.62
CA GLN A 119 7.44 13.72 -3.09
C GLN A 119 7.18 15.02 -2.31
N GLU A 120 5.92 15.40 -2.12
CA GLU A 120 5.54 16.58 -1.34
C GLU A 120 5.96 16.47 0.13
N ARG A 121 6.17 15.28 0.64
CA ARG A 121 6.65 15.00 2.01
C ARG A 121 8.17 14.85 2.09
N GLY A 122 8.91 15.18 1.00
CA GLY A 122 10.37 15.21 0.99
C GLY A 122 11.03 13.84 0.78
N PHE A 123 10.34 12.90 0.14
CA PHE A 123 10.95 11.66 -0.34
C PHE A 123 11.34 11.78 -1.82
N HIS A 124 12.36 11.06 -2.24
CA HIS A 124 12.71 10.84 -3.65
C HIS A 124 12.13 9.51 -4.13
N THR A 125 11.16 9.55 -5.05
CA THR A 125 10.53 8.34 -5.58
C THR A 125 11.30 7.83 -6.79
N VAL A 126 11.95 6.67 -6.69
CA VAL A 126 12.90 6.17 -7.71
C VAL A 126 12.34 5.02 -8.56
N ALA A 127 11.46 4.23 -8.01
CA ALA A 127 10.73 3.16 -8.70
C ALA A 127 9.31 3.08 -8.11
N ALA A 128 8.36 2.50 -8.83
CA ALA A 128 6.98 2.39 -8.39
C ALA A 128 6.28 1.16 -8.99
N ALA A 129 5.25 0.63 -8.35
CA ALA A 129 4.50 -0.49 -8.91
C ALA A 129 3.02 -0.52 -8.49
N ALA A 130 2.19 -1.11 -9.36
CA ALA A 130 0.80 -1.46 -9.07
C ALA A 130 0.63 -2.97 -9.18
N PHE A 131 0.40 -3.63 -8.03
CA PHE A 131 0.16 -5.08 -7.95
C PHE A 131 -1.32 -5.39 -7.76
N ILE A 132 -1.67 -6.64 -8.06
CA ILE A 132 -3.02 -7.15 -7.86
C ILE A 132 -3.08 -7.89 -6.52
N GLY A 133 -4.14 -7.62 -5.75
CA GLY A 133 -4.49 -8.40 -4.57
C GLY A 133 -5.91 -8.94 -4.69
N GLU A 134 -6.23 -9.98 -3.94
CA GLU A 134 -7.60 -10.46 -3.83
C GLU A 134 -8.55 -9.31 -3.50
N HIS A 135 -9.62 -9.17 -4.29
CA HIS A 135 -10.57 -8.07 -4.11
C HIS A 135 -11.23 -8.14 -2.73
N SER A 136 -11.27 -7.01 -1.99
CA SER A 136 -11.79 -7.01 -0.62
C SER A 136 -13.25 -7.49 -0.51
N PHE A 137 -14.11 -7.17 -1.49
CA PHE A 137 -15.53 -7.56 -1.47
C PHE A 137 -15.78 -8.99 -1.95
N SER A 138 -14.81 -9.62 -2.62
CA SER A 138 -15.01 -10.87 -3.34
C SER A 138 -14.15 -11.99 -2.76
N LYS A 139 -14.62 -13.22 -2.94
CA LYS A 139 -13.85 -14.45 -2.68
C LYS A 139 -13.43 -15.16 -3.96
N VAL A 140 -13.82 -14.59 -5.13
CA VAL A 140 -13.51 -15.16 -6.45
C VAL A 140 -12.67 -14.20 -7.31
N LEU A 141 -12.90 -12.89 -7.22
CA LEU A 141 -12.17 -11.90 -8.00
C LEU A 141 -10.73 -11.76 -7.49
N ALA A 142 -9.76 -12.14 -8.33
CA ALA A 142 -8.35 -12.24 -7.99
C ALA A 142 -8.09 -13.08 -6.72
N ALA A 143 -8.87 -14.16 -6.52
CA ALA A 143 -8.76 -15.01 -5.35
C ALA A 143 -7.34 -15.55 -5.17
N GLY A 144 -6.86 -15.53 -3.92
CA GLY A 144 -5.53 -16.01 -3.54
C GLY A 144 -4.35 -15.11 -3.95
N ARG A 145 -4.61 -13.98 -4.64
CA ARG A 145 -3.54 -13.04 -4.99
C ARG A 145 -3.21 -12.07 -3.84
N PRO A 146 -1.93 -11.66 -3.73
CA PRO A 146 -0.76 -12.03 -4.54
C PRO A 146 -0.38 -13.50 -4.36
N ASP A 147 -0.24 -14.22 -5.49
CA ASP A 147 0.23 -15.61 -5.54
C ASP A 147 1.77 -15.69 -5.72
N GLU A 148 2.31 -16.89 -5.96
CA GLU A 148 3.75 -17.10 -6.14
C GLU A 148 4.28 -16.34 -7.36
N ALA A 149 3.54 -16.33 -8.48
CA ALA A 149 3.93 -15.60 -9.66
C ALA A 149 4.00 -14.08 -9.42
N ASP A 150 3.08 -13.52 -8.62
CA ASP A 150 3.14 -12.12 -8.20
C ASP A 150 4.37 -11.83 -7.33
N ILE A 151 4.76 -12.77 -6.48
CA ILE A 151 5.96 -12.64 -5.64
C ILE A 151 7.23 -12.70 -6.48
N ASP A 152 7.30 -13.55 -7.51
CA ASP A 152 8.42 -13.60 -8.45
C ASP A 152 8.56 -12.28 -9.19
N VAL A 153 7.46 -11.71 -9.71
CA VAL A 153 7.44 -10.39 -10.33
C VAL A 153 7.87 -9.30 -9.35
N ALA A 154 7.43 -9.37 -8.09
CA ALA A 154 7.82 -8.42 -7.06
C ALA A 154 9.32 -8.51 -6.73
N ALA A 155 9.89 -9.71 -6.75
CA ALA A 155 11.33 -9.91 -6.55
C ALA A 155 12.16 -9.35 -7.70
N ASP A 156 11.75 -9.53 -8.95
CA ASP A 156 12.46 -8.97 -10.11
C ASP A 156 12.34 -7.44 -10.16
N PHE A 157 11.17 -6.89 -9.84
CA PHE A 157 11.00 -5.45 -9.65
C PHE A 157 11.92 -4.90 -8.56
N ALA A 158 12.01 -5.59 -7.43
CA ALA A 158 12.85 -5.18 -6.30
C ALA A 158 14.35 -5.17 -6.67
N LYS A 159 14.83 -6.16 -7.43
CA LYS A 159 16.20 -6.18 -7.96
C LYS A 159 16.48 -4.99 -8.89
N ALA A 160 15.54 -4.69 -9.79
CA ALA A 160 15.67 -3.54 -10.69
C ALA A 160 15.67 -2.21 -9.93
N ALA A 161 14.79 -2.06 -8.93
CA ALA A 161 14.75 -0.89 -8.06
C ALA A 161 16.07 -0.73 -7.26
N ALA A 162 16.58 -1.82 -6.68
CA ALA A 162 17.83 -1.82 -5.94
C ALA A 162 19.02 -1.43 -6.84
N ALA A 163 19.10 -1.99 -8.05
CA ALA A 163 20.15 -1.66 -9.01
C ALA A 163 20.12 -0.16 -9.38
N LYS A 164 18.94 0.41 -9.56
CA LYS A 164 18.78 1.85 -9.84
C LYS A 164 19.20 2.72 -8.66
N ILE A 165 18.80 2.35 -7.42
CA ILE A 165 19.24 3.05 -6.21
C ILE A 165 20.75 2.99 -6.10
N ASN A 166 21.35 1.82 -6.28
CA ASN A 166 22.80 1.65 -6.22
C ASN A 166 23.54 2.46 -7.28
N ALA A 167 23.00 2.59 -8.49
CA ALA A 167 23.58 3.44 -9.52
C ALA A 167 23.67 4.90 -9.07
N TYR A 168 22.61 5.47 -8.47
CA TYR A 168 22.64 6.82 -7.92
C TYR A 168 23.67 6.97 -6.78
N VAL A 169 23.80 5.94 -5.93
CA VAL A 169 24.78 5.94 -4.83
C VAL A 169 26.22 5.91 -5.38
N VAL A 170 26.49 5.10 -6.41
CA VAL A 170 27.79 5.03 -7.07
C VAL A 170 28.14 6.35 -7.76
N ASP A 171 27.20 6.96 -8.46
CA ASP A 171 27.39 8.25 -9.10
C ASP A 171 27.68 9.34 -8.05
N ALA A 172 26.93 9.35 -6.94
CA ALA A 172 27.16 10.29 -5.85
C ALA A 172 28.53 10.10 -5.16
N ALA A 173 28.99 8.86 -5.01
CA ALA A 173 30.31 8.56 -4.45
C ALA A 173 31.50 9.03 -5.35
N GLY A 174 31.23 9.27 -6.62
CA GLY A 174 32.22 9.85 -7.57
C GLY A 174 32.36 11.35 -7.49
N GLU A 175 31.51 12.07 -6.77
CA GLU A 175 31.52 13.52 -6.64
C GLU A 175 32.49 14.00 -5.54
N ASP A 176 33.01 15.24 -5.70
CA ASP A 176 33.96 15.89 -4.77
C ASP A 176 33.20 16.57 -3.57
N GLN A 177 32.10 15.98 -3.06
CA GLN A 177 31.30 16.51 -1.97
C GLN A 177 30.81 15.37 -1.06
N PRO A 178 30.24 15.65 0.13
CA PRO A 178 29.66 14.62 0.99
C PRO A 178 28.62 13.78 0.25
N LEU A 179 28.61 12.47 0.50
CA LEU A 179 27.78 11.52 -0.23
C LEU A 179 26.27 11.85 -0.16
N ASP A 180 25.80 12.28 0.99
CA ASP A 180 24.41 12.69 1.21
C ASP A 180 24.02 13.94 0.38
N GLU A 181 24.90 14.94 0.29
CA GLU A 181 24.68 16.14 -0.52
C GLU A 181 24.68 15.80 -2.03
N ALA A 182 25.65 14.96 -2.46
CA ALA A 182 25.73 14.49 -3.84
C ALA A 182 24.51 13.69 -4.25
N LEU A 183 24.10 12.76 -3.39
CA LEU A 183 22.92 11.90 -3.63
C LEU A 183 21.63 12.74 -3.70
N GLU A 184 21.43 13.69 -2.79
CA GLU A 184 20.29 14.62 -2.80
C GLU A 184 20.20 15.40 -4.11
N LYS A 185 21.34 15.91 -4.62
CA LYS A 185 21.42 16.61 -5.90
C LYS A 185 21.01 15.70 -7.06
N ILE A 186 21.62 14.50 -7.14
CA ILE A 186 21.35 13.53 -8.22
C ILE A 186 19.87 13.12 -8.22
N LEU A 187 19.32 12.79 -7.06
CA LEU A 187 17.91 12.39 -6.94
C LEU A 187 16.94 13.53 -7.27
N THR A 188 17.30 14.77 -6.92
CA THR A 188 16.52 15.96 -7.28
C THR A 188 16.55 16.20 -8.79
N GLU A 189 17.71 16.08 -9.45
CA GLU A 189 17.88 16.23 -10.90
C GLU A 189 17.17 15.11 -11.68
N ALA A 190 17.20 13.87 -11.17
CA ALA A 190 16.47 12.75 -11.77
C ALA A 190 14.95 12.93 -11.72
N GLY A 191 14.45 13.62 -10.71
CA GLY A 191 13.03 13.86 -10.50
C GLY A 191 12.25 12.58 -10.12
N PRO A 192 10.92 12.69 -9.96
CA PRO A 192 10.09 11.58 -9.55
C PRO A 192 9.94 10.53 -10.66
N VAL A 193 9.90 9.24 -10.28
CA VAL A 193 9.62 8.15 -11.23
C VAL A 193 8.32 8.42 -12.02
N PRO A 194 8.35 8.31 -13.36
CA PRO A 194 7.13 8.45 -14.15
C PRO A 194 6.21 7.25 -13.92
N VAL A 195 4.92 7.50 -13.73
CA VAL A 195 3.91 6.46 -13.48
C VAL A 195 2.62 6.79 -14.21
N ASP A 196 1.77 5.77 -14.44
CA ASP A 196 0.43 5.96 -14.97
C ASP A 196 -0.47 6.72 -13.99
N GLY A 197 -1.36 7.54 -14.53
CA GLY A 197 -2.37 8.32 -13.84
C GLY A 197 -2.60 9.67 -14.50
N GLU A 198 -3.65 10.38 -14.09
CA GLU A 198 -4.02 11.67 -14.64
C GLU A 198 -3.69 12.82 -13.66
N GLN A 199 -3.36 13.96 -14.22
CA GLN A 199 -3.25 15.24 -13.50
C GLN A 199 -4.03 16.33 -14.24
N PRO A 200 -5.02 16.98 -13.60
CA PRO A 200 -5.43 16.80 -12.19
C PRO A 200 -6.04 15.42 -11.95
N LEU A 201 -5.91 14.93 -10.69
CA LEU A 201 -6.41 13.61 -10.29
C LEU A 201 -7.92 13.50 -10.51
N ARG A 202 -8.38 12.39 -11.06
CA ARG A 202 -9.80 12.08 -11.22
C ARG A 202 -10.52 12.00 -9.86
N PRO A 203 -11.82 12.27 -9.79
CA PRO A 203 -12.61 12.03 -8.60
C PRO A 203 -12.57 10.54 -8.18
N TYR A 204 -12.80 10.28 -6.89
CA TYR A 204 -12.99 8.91 -6.42
C TYR A 204 -14.09 8.21 -7.22
N TYR A 205 -13.82 6.99 -7.65
CA TYR A 205 -14.79 6.16 -8.36
C TYR A 205 -16.08 5.99 -7.54
N LYS A 206 -17.21 6.16 -8.20
CA LYS A 206 -18.54 5.94 -7.61
C LYS A 206 -19.19 4.75 -8.29
N PRO A 207 -19.60 3.71 -7.55
CA PRO A 207 -20.33 2.59 -8.12
C PRO A 207 -21.59 3.06 -8.86
N GLN A 208 -21.88 2.40 -9.99
CA GLN A 208 -23.07 2.66 -10.81
C GLN A 208 -23.73 1.33 -11.18
N ASP A 209 -25.04 1.37 -11.40
CA ASP A 209 -25.75 0.26 -12.04
C ASP A 209 -25.58 0.29 -13.58
N ARG A 210 -26.13 -0.70 -14.27
CA ARG A 210 -26.06 -0.80 -15.74
C ARG A 210 -26.81 0.32 -16.46
N GLN A 211 -27.63 1.09 -15.77
CA GLN A 211 -28.36 2.26 -16.27
C GLN A 211 -27.59 3.57 -15.99
N GLY A 212 -26.46 3.51 -15.30
CA GLY A 212 -25.65 4.67 -14.93
C GLY A 212 -26.08 5.37 -13.63
N ASN A 213 -27.03 4.82 -12.89
CA ASN A 213 -27.45 5.39 -11.61
C ASN A 213 -26.42 5.06 -10.52
N HIS A 214 -26.11 6.05 -9.66
CA HIS A 214 -25.16 5.86 -8.58
C HIS A 214 -25.67 4.90 -7.49
N ILE A 215 -24.87 3.93 -7.12
CA ILE A 215 -25.08 3.03 -6.00
C ILE A 215 -24.32 3.59 -4.78
N ASN A 216 -25.08 3.98 -3.76
CA ASN A 216 -24.48 4.59 -2.56
C ASN A 216 -24.20 3.53 -1.49
N ILE A 217 -22.96 3.08 -1.41
CA ILE A 217 -22.50 2.12 -0.40
C ILE A 217 -21.72 2.78 0.76
N LEU A 218 -21.67 4.11 0.86
CA LEU A 218 -20.84 4.81 1.84
C LEU A 218 -21.16 4.44 3.29
N LYS A 219 -22.44 4.29 3.61
CA LYS A 219 -22.91 3.94 4.96
C LYS A 219 -23.04 2.44 5.23
N VAL A 220 -22.79 1.61 4.22
CA VAL A 220 -22.86 0.15 4.36
C VAL A 220 -21.76 -0.34 5.30
N LYS A 221 -22.14 -1.19 6.24
CA LYS A 221 -21.27 -1.82 7.24
C LYS A 221 -21.56 -3.33 7.26
N PRO A 222 -20.56 -4.15 7.61
CA PRO A 222 -20.81 -5.58 7.80
C PRO A 222 -21.72 -5.80 9.01
N LYS A 223 -22.52 -6.86 8.93
CA LYS A 223 -23.32 -7.39 10.03
C LYS A 223 -22.64 -8.58 10.68
N LEU A 224 -22.97 -8.83 11.93
CA LEU A 224 -22.48 -9.98 12.68
C LEU A 224 -23.60 -11.04 12.78
N ASP A 225 -23.28 -12.26 12.42
CA ASP A 225 -24.05 -13.45 12.76
C ASP A 225 -23.62 -13.92 14.16
N GLU A 226 -24.43 -13.58 15.16
CA GLU A 226 -24.15 -13.91 16.56
C GLU A 226 -24.14 -15.42 16.81
N THR A 227 -24.83 -16.21 15.98
CA THR A 227 -24.87 -17.67 16.12
C THR A 227 -23.54 -18.33 15.74
N LYS A 228 -22.71 -17.65 14.93
CA LYS A 228 -21.38 -18.10 14.53
C LYS A 228 -20.26 -17.47 15.36
N CYS A 229 -20.55 -16.34 16.01
CA CYS A 229 -19.51 -15.58 16.71
C CYS A 229 -19.05 -16.27 17.99
N THR A 230 -17.78 -16.65 18.07
CA THR A 230 -17.16 -17.23 19.27
C THR A 230 -16.59 -16.19 20.23
N GLY A 231 -16.70 -14.90 19.93
CA GLY A 231 -16.15 -13.83 20.77
C GLY A 231 -14.62 -13.78 20.82
N CYS A 232 -13.91 -14.29 19.80
CA CYS A 232 -12.43 -14.34 19.78
C CYS A 232 -11.75 -12.97 19.67
N GLY A 233 -12.44 -11.91 19.19
CA GLY A 233 -11.94 -10.54 19.13
C GLY A 233 -10.97 -10.21 18.00
N ILE A 234 -10.66 -11.14 17.09
CA ILE A 234 -9.77 -10.89 15.95
C ILE A 234 -10.25 -9.67 15.14
N CYS A 235 -11.56 -9.57 14.89
CA CYS A 235 -12.17 -8.46 14.15
C CYS A 235 -11.96 -7.09 14.81
N VAL A 236 -11.89 -7.03 16.13
CA VAL A 236 -11.59 -5.80 16.89
C VAL A 236 -10.14 -5.36 16.63
N GLN A 237 -9.21 -6.32 16.63
CA GLN A 237 -7.78 -6.05 16.45
C GLN A 237 -7.45 -5.64 15.01
N VAL A 238 -8.06 -6.29 14.02
CA VAL A 238 -7.75 -6.06 12.61
C VAL A 238 -8.50 -4.88 11.98
N CYS A 239 -9.45 -4.28 12.69
CA CYS A 239 -10.21 -3.16 12.14
C CYS A 239 -9.33 -1.90 12.00
N PRO A 240 -8.97 -1.46 10.78
CA PRO A 240 -8.07 -0.33 10.57
C PRO A 240 -8.66 1.02 10.99
N MET A 241 -9.97 1.06 11.23
CA MET A 241 -10.68 2.25 11.69
C MET A 241 -10.99 2.20 13.20
N GLY A 242 -10.71 1.08 13.89
CA GLY A 242 -11.11 0.89 15.27
C GLY A 242 -12.63 0.94 15.46
N SER A 243 -13.40 0.63 14.42
CA SER A 243 -14.85 0.73 14.38
C SER A 243 -15.56 -0.52 14.85
N ILE A 244 -14.83 -1.59 15.16
CA ILE A 244 -15.40 -2.80 15.80
C ILE A 244 -15.00 -2.77 17.26
N LYS A 245 -16.00 -2.79 18.14
CA LYS A 245 -15.82 -2.69 19.59
C LYS A 245 -16.46 -3.88 20.29
N TRP A 246 -15.96 -4.19 21.47
CA TRP A 246 -16.58 -5.17 22.34
C TRP A 246 -17.97 -4.72 22.77
N ASP A 247 -18.94 -5.61 22.65
CA ASP A 247 -20.32 -5.52 23.14
C ASP A 247 -20.69 -6.91 23.69
N ARG A 248 -20.10 -7.25 24.82
CA ARG A 248 -20.05 -8.63 25.35
C ARG A 248 -21.45 -9.25 25.51
N PRO A 249 -21.60 -10.53 25.13
CA PRO A 249 -20.55 -11.49 24.75
C PRO A 249 -20.00 -11.32 23.33
N TYR A 250 -20.56 -10.45 22.51
CA TYR A 250 -20.22 -10.26 21.10
C TYR A 250 -19.42 -8.97 20.84
N VAL A 251 -19.41 -8.56 19.61
CA VAL A 251 -18.84 -7.29 19.13
C VAL A 251 -19.87 -6.54 18.30
N LYS A 252 -19.75 -5.21 18.23
CA LYS A 252 -20.57 -4.39 17.34
C LYS A 252 -19.72 -3.52 16.43
N VAL A 253 -20.24 -3.21 15.26
CA VAL A 253 -19.64 -2.28 14.31
C VAL A 253 -20.18 -0.88 14.58
N ASP A 254 -19.37 -0.05 15.23
CA ASP A 254 -19.69 1.32 15.60
C ASP A 254 -18.59 2.26 15.07
N GLY A 255 -18.95 3.22 14.21
CA GLY A 255 -18.00 4.14 13.58
C GLY A 255 -17.91 4.00 12.06
N ILE A 256 -16.81 4.52 11.49
CA ILE A 256 -16.57 4.56 10.04
C ILE A 256 -16.13 3.19 9.54
N CYS A 257 -16.74 2.71 8.46
CA CYS A 257 -16.32 1.51 7.76
C CYS A 257 -15.83 1.85 6.35
N ILE A 258 -14.57 1.57 6.05
CA ILE A 258 -13.97 1.74 4.71
C ILE A 258 -14.16 0.51 3.81
N LYS A 259 -14.89 -0.48 4.29
CA LYS A 259 -15.17 -1.73 3.55
C LYS A 259 -13.91 -2.49 3.10
N CYS A 260 -12.85 -2.44 3.92
CA CYS A 260 -11.64 -3.24 3.66
C CYS A 260 -11.87 -4.75 3.81
N CYS A 261 -13.01 -5.14 4.39
CA CYS A 261 -13.41 -6.53 4.63
C CYS A 261 -12.43 -7.37 5.47
N GLY A 262 -11.50 -6.75 6.19
CA GLY A 262 -10.57 -7.47 7.07
C GLY A 262 -11.28 -8.27 8.16
N CYS A 263 -12.39 -7.74 8.72
CA CYS A 263 -13.20 -8.45 9.72
C CYS A 263 -13.93 -9.67 9.13
N GLU A 264 -14.34 -9.63 7.86
CA GLU A 264 -14.98 -10.75 7.18
C GLU A 264 -13.95 -11.82 6.78
N LYS A 265 -12.84 -11.40 6.15
CA LYS A 265 -11.83 -12.32 5.62
C LYS A 265 -10.97 -12.99 6.69
N LYS A 266 -10.75 -12.32 7.82
CA LYS A 266 -9.93 -12.84 8.94
C LYS A 266 -10.77 -13.48 10.04
N CYS A 267 -12.11 -13.53 9.92
CA CYS A 267 -12.96 -14.21 10.88
C CYS A 267 -12.93 -15.73 10.64
N PRO A 268 -12.40 -16.56 11.57
CA PRO A 268 -12.30 -18.00 11.38
C PRO A 268 -13.67 -18.67 11.25
N GLU A 269 -14.69 -18.10 11.87
CA GLU A 269 -16.07 -18.64 11.87
C GLU A 269 -16.93 -18.08 10.74
N GLY A 270 -16.42 -17.14 9.92
CA GLY A 270 -17.20 -16.48 8.89
C GLY A 270 -18.45 -15.76 9.44
N ALA A 271 -18.34 -15.19 10.64
CA ALA A 271 -19.46 -14.55 11.32
C ALA A 271 -19.82 -13.17 10.76
N PHE A 272 -18.94 -12.51 10.00
CA PHE A 272 -19.24 -11.22 9.36
C PHE A 272 -19.73 -11.41 7.93
N TYR A 273 -20.73 -10.61 7.54
CA TYR A 273 -21.30 -10.61 6.19
C TYR A 273 -21.87 -9.25 5.82
N PHE A 274 -22.10 -9.03 4.52
CA PHE A 274 -22.81 -7.88 3.99
C PHE A 274 -24.10 -8.37 3.32
N ASP A 275 -25.20 -7.64 3.55
CA ASP A 275 -26.52 -7.96 2.97
C ASP A 275 -27.18 -6.74 2.30
N ASP A 276 -26.49 -5.63 2.19
CA ASP A 276 -26.98 -4.46 1.48
C ASP A 276 -27.10 -4.75 -0.02
N PRO A 277 -28.29 -4.55 -0.64
CA PRO A 277 -28.50 -4.90 -2.04
C PRO A 277 -27.57 -4.15 -3.01
N GLY A 278 -27.28 -2.87 -2.75
CA GLY A 278 -26.39 -2.07 -3.58
C GLY A 278 -24.94 -2.55 -3.49
N TYR A 279 -24.48 -2.92 -2.30
CA TYR A 279 -23.17 -3.51 -2.11
C TYR A 279 -23.04 -4.86 -2.82
N LEU A 280 -24.03 -5.74 -2.68
CA LEU A 280 -24.03 -7.07 -3.30
C LEU A 280 -24.06 -6.95 -4.83
N TYR A 281 -24.92 -6.07 -5.36
CA TYR A 281 -24.97 -5.79 -6.79
C TYR A 281 -23.61 -5.29 -7.31
N HIS A 282 -23.02 -4.29 -6.65
CA HIS A 282 -21.72 -3.76 -7.07
C HIS A 282 -20.62 -4.82 -7.00
N LYS A 283 -20.62 -5.68 -5.98
CA LYS A 283 -19.70 -6.82 -5.89
C LYS A 283 -19.85 -7.75 -7.10
N GLU A 284 -21.09 -8.12 -7.45
CA GLU A 284 -21.36 -8.99 -8.60
C GLU A 284 -20.91 -8.37 -9.93
N GLU A 285 -21.20 -7.09 -10.16
CA GLU A 285 -20.73 -6.37 -11.35
C GLU A 285 -19.19 -6.32 -11.45
N LEU A 286 -18.48 -6.22 -10.35
CA LEU A 286 -17.03 -6.32 -10.33
C LEU A 286 -16.55 -7.74 -10.70
N GLU A 287 -17.17 -8.78 -10.15
CA GLU A 287 -16.85 -10.17 -10.44
C GLU A 287 -17.08 -10.53 -11.91
N LEU A 288 -18.19 -10.06 -12.49
CA LEU A 288 -18.55 -10.29 -13.88
C LEU A 288 -17.74 -9.43 -14.87
N GLY A 289 -17.42 -8.20 -14.50
CA GLY A 289 -16.78 -7.23 -15.38
C GLY A 289 -15.26 -7.36 -15.47
N TYR A 290 -14.61 -8.01 -14.50
CA TYR A 290 -13.15 -8.07 -14.42
C TYR A 290 -12.61 -9.47 -14.07
N PRO A 291 -13.10 -10.57 -14.70
CA PRO A 291 -12.70 -11.93 -14.33
C PRO A 291 -11.27 -12.27 -14.77
N GLU A 292 -10.77 -11.62 -15.82
CA GLU A 292 -9.48 -11.92 -16.42
C GLU A 292 -8.32 -11.58 -15.49
N ARG A 293 -7.32 -12.48 -15.44
CA ARG A 293 -6.07 -12.21 -14.70
C ARG A 293 -5.37 -11.00 -15.29
N LYS A 294 -5.05 -10.03 -14.46
CA LYS A 294 -4.20 -8.87 -14.80
C LYS A 294 -2.79 -9.06 -14.28
N GLU A 295 -1.84 -8.47 -15.00
CA GLU A 295 -0.44 -8.48 -14.61
C GLU A 295 -0.06 -7.17 -13.89
N PRO A 296 0.90 -7.22 -12.94
CA PRO A 296 1.43 -6.02 -12.30
C PRO A 296 1.99 -5.01 -13.30
N LYS A 297 1.85 -3.72 -12.99
CA LYS A 297 2.53 -2.66 -13.72
C LYS A 297 3.72 -2.15 -12.91
N LEU A 298 4.87 -2.09 -13.54
CA LEU A 298 6.15 -1.78 -12.93
C LEU A 298 6.76 -0.55 -13.60
N PHE A 299 7.32 0.35 -12.81
CA PHE A 299 7.97 1.60 -13.25
C PHE A 299 9.33 1.72 -12.56
N VAL A 300 10.40 1.67 -13.34
CA VAL A 300 11.79 1.73 -12.84
C VAL A 300 12.59 2.79 -13.57
#